data_098b22a9d3cef62fddaa05bb64903770
#
_entry.id   098b22a9d3cef62fddaa05bb64903770
#
_cell.length_a   1.000
_cell.length_b   1.000
_cell.length_c   1.000
_cell.angle_alpha   90.00
_cell.angle_beta   90.00
_cell.angle_gamma   90.00
#
_symmetry.space_group_name_H-M   'P 1'
#
loop_
_entity.id
_entity.type
_entity.pdbx_description
1 polymer ?
#
loop_
_entity_poly.entity_id
_entity_poly.type
_entity_poly.pdbx_seq_one_letter_code
_entity_poly.pdbx_strand_id
1 'polypeptide(L)'
;MTIKIRGIDFEENTNNSMGLEFVNLSHRFGYQSPNWPYFEDVKIERIHYMAKSGVLSQRITTSMHNTTHIDAPAHVIQGTPFIDEVPLPHFFGSGIVVSIPKKKWEMIAYDDLEKAAGKIVRPRDVVIVNTGWHHQYEDSEDYFCKCPGFVPSAGEWFVEKKVKVVGHDTQANDHPLATAIGPHRNGPLHPHLQKEYLEWSGGRDWKDDFPEWEPVHRILFSNGIMGIENVGGDLDKVTGKRVTFAYFPWNWDRGDGCIVRLVAITDPSGNYRIEKGEKF
;
A
#
# COMPACT_ATOMS: atom_id res chain seq x y z
N MET A 1 -4.31 -21.42 -16.36
CA MET A 1 -3.08 -22.25 -16.26
C MET A 1 -3.19 -23.09 -15.00
N THR A 2 -3.58 -24.35 -15.13
CA THR A 2 -3.80 -25.25 -13.99
C THR A 2 -2.46 -25.57 -13.35
N ILE A 3 -2.23 -25.12 -12.12
CA ILE A 3 -0.99 -25.41 -11.42
C ILE A 3 -1.12 -26.79 -10.74
N LYS A 4 -0.76 -27.83 -11.49
CA LYS A 4 -0.58 -29.18 -10.89
C LYS A 4 0.77 -29.25 -10.22
N ILE A 5 0.79 -29.19 -8.90
CA ILE A 5 2.00 -29.41 -8.11
C ILE A 5 1.94 -30.82 -7.51
N ARG A 6 2.76 -31.74 -8.04
CA ARG A 6 2.93 -33.12 -7.55
C ARG A 6 1.60 -33.90 -7.40
N GLY A 7 0.69 -33.78 -8.36
CA GLY A 7 -0.59 -34.51 -8.35
C GLY A 7 -1.67 -33.92 -7.47
N ILE A 8 -1.42 -32.79 -6.81
CA ILE A 8 -2.45 -32.05 -6.09
C ILE A 8 -3.06 -31.03 -7.03
N ASP A 9 -4.35 -31.15 -7.31
CA ASP A 9 -5.12 -30.17 -8.07
C ASP A 9 -5.78 -29.20 -7.07
N PHE A 10 -5.18 -28.01 -6.97
CA PHE A 10 -5.73 -26.98 -6.09
C PHE A 10 -7.01 -26.35 -6.66
N GLU A 11 -7.27 -26.47 -7.97
CA GLU A 11 -8.51 -25.94 -8.58
C GLU A 11 -9.71 -26.85 -8.26
N GLU A 12 -9.54 -28.17 -8.22
CA GLU A 12 -10.58 -29.08 -7.77
C GLU A 12 -10.95 -28.89 -6.30
N ASN A 13 -9.95 -28.53 -5.46
CA ASN A 13 -10.14 -28.28 -4.03
C ASN A 13 -10.56 -26.83 -3.71
N THR A 14 -10.40 -25.89 -4.63
CA THR A 14 -10.89 -24.52 -4.52
C THR A 14 -12.30 -24.39 -5.06
N ASN A 15 -13.23 -25.17 -4.55
CA ASN A 15 -14.62 -25.07 -4.97
C ASN A 15 -15.14 -23.63 -4.71
N ASN A 16 -14.98 -22.76 -5.70
CA ASN A 16 -15.54 -21.41 -5.70
C ASN A 16 -17.05 -21.48 -6.06
N SER A 17 -17.79 -22.31 -5.32
CA SER A 17 -19.23 -22.49 -5.49
C SER A 17 -19.99 -21.18 -5.28
N MET A 18 -19.36 -20.19 -4.64
CA MET A 18 -19.93 -18.87 -4.42
C MET A 18 -19.88 -17.97 -5.66
N GLY A 19 -19.07 -18.29 -6.67
CA GLY A 19 -18.92 -17.45 -7.87
C GLY A 19 -18.27 -16.09 -7.62
N LEU A 20 -17.56 -15.93 -6.49
CA LEU A 20 -16.82 -14.71 -6.19
C LEU A 20 -15.50 -14.66 -7.00
N GLU A 21 -15.11 -13.48 -7.40
CA GLU A 21 -13.80 -13.26 -8.03
C GLU A 21 -12.84 -12.66 -7.01
N PHE A 22 -11.61 -13.19 -6.98
CA PHE A 22 -10.54 -12.72 -6.09
C PHE A 22 -9.37 -12.19 -6.91
N VAL A 23 -8.97 -10.96 -6.66
CA VAL A 23 -7.84 -10.31 -7.34
C VAL A 23 -6.77 -9.96 -6.30
N ASN A 24 -5.57 -10.50 -6.50
CA ASN A 24 -4.43 -10.20 -5.62
C ASN A 24 -3.88 -8.80 -5.92
N LEU A 25 -3.81 -7.97 -4.90
CA LEU A 25 -3.30 -6.60 -4.98
C LEU A 25 -2.00 -6.40 -4.19
N SER A 26 -1.27 -7.48 -3.94
CA SER A 26 -0.02 -7.43 -3.19
C SER A 26 1.16 -7.83 -4.04
N HIS A 27 2.27 -7.16 -3.85
CA HIS A 27 3.57 -7.64 -4.32
C HIS A 27 3.97 -8.91 -3.58
N ARG A 28 4.84 -9.69 -4.21
CA ARG A 28 5.37 -10.91 -3.61
C ARG A 28 6.39 -10.56 -2.54
N PHE A 29 6.16 -11.04 -1.31
CA PHE A 29 7.12 -10.96 -0.23
C PHE A 29 8.10 -12.15 -0.28
N GLY A 30 9.37 -11.90 -0.06
CA GLY A 30 10.38 -12.96 0.00
C GLY A 30 11.80 -12.44 0.09
N TYR A 31 12.76 -13.34 -0.12
CA TYR A 31 14.17 -12.98 -0.21
C TYR A 31 14.39 -11.94 -1.31
N GLN A 32 15.15 -10.90 -1.00
CA GLN A 32 15.40 -9.76 -1.89
C GLN A 32 14.13 -8.99 -2.32
N SER A 33 13.06 -9.02 -1.52
CA SER A 33 11.96 -8.09 -1.72
C SER A 33 12.49 -6.66 -1.60
N PRO A 34 12.14 -5.78 -2.55
CA PRO A 34 12.45 -4.36 -2.42
C PRO A 34 11.99 -3.81 -1.09
N ASN A 35 12.85 -3.08 -0.42
CA ASN A 35 12.62 -2.62 0.94
C ASN A 35 12.94 -1.12 1.05
N TRP A 36 12.33 -0.46 2.04
CA TRP A 36 12.65 0.91 2.36
C TRP A 36 14.15 1.08 2.62
N PRO A 37 14.80 2.14 2.07
CA PRO A 37 16.25 2.28 2.08
C PRO A 37 16.94 2.25 3.45
N TYR A 38 16.19 2.42 4.55
CA TYR A 38 16.73 2.35 5.92
C TYR A 38 16.55 1.00 6.59
N PHE A 39 15.76 0.11 6.01
CA PHE A 39 15.44 -1.15 6.66
C PHE A 39 16.42 -2.25 6.26
N GLU A 40 16.65 -3.19 7.17
CA GLU A 40 17.44 -4.37 6.87
C GLU A 40 16.74 -5.27 5.87
N ASP A 41 17.51 -5.95 5.03
CA ASP A 41 17.00 -6.93 4.09
C ASP A 41 16.22 -8.05 4.79
N VAL A 42 15.24 -8.58 4.06
CA VAL A 42 14.50 -9.77 4.49
C VAL A 42 15.44 -10.96 4.60
N LYS A 43 15.49 -11.59 5.78
CA LYS A 43 16.24 -12.83 6.02
C LYS A 43 15.26 -14.00 6.09
N ILE A 44 15.44 -15.00 5.24
CA ILE A 44 14.66 -16.23 5.26
C ILE A 44 15.62 -17.41 5.43
N GLU A 45 15.57 -18.03 6.59
CA GLU A 45 16.41 -19.16 6.96
C GLU A 45 15.60 -20.44 7.02
N ARG A 46 16.13 -21.53 6.44
CA ARG A 46 15.56 -22.86 6.66
C ARG A 46 16.09 -23.43 7.96
N ILE A 47 15.23 -23.61 8.97
CA ILE A 47 15.56 -24.21 10.27
C ILE A 47 15.36 -25.74 10.30
N HIS A 48 14.45 -26.24 9.44
CA HIS A 48 14.33 -27.68 9.18
C HIS A 48 14.37 -27.95 7.68
N TYR A 49 14.94 -29.09 7.31
CA TYR A 49 15.11 -29.49 5.92
C TYR A 49 14.38 -30.82 5.68
N MET A 50 13.68 -30.93 4.57
CA MET A 50 12.94 -32.15 4.24
C MET A 50 13.80 -33.39 4.28
N ALA A 51 15.02 -33.37 3.72
CA ALA A 51 15.92 -34.52 3.67
C ALA A 51 16.45 -34.95 5.04
N LYS A 52 16.51 -34.04 6.03
CA LYS A 52 17.06 -34.34 7.37
C LYS A 52 15.98 -34.57 8.41
N SER A 53 14.89 -33.83 8.33
CA SER A 53 13.89 -33.75 9.39
C SER A 53 12.50 -34.24 8.93
N GLY A 54 12.31 -34.56 7.64
CA GLY A 54 11.02 -34.92 7.06
C GLY A 54 10.01 -33.75 6.98
N VAL A 55 10.43 -32.56 7.41
CA VAL A 55 9.62 -31.33 7.36
C VAL A 55 10.45 -30.16 6.84
N LEU A 56 9.77 -29.17 6.27
CA LEU A 56 10.35 -27.88 5.94
C LEU A 56 9.78 -26.84 6.89
N SER A 57 10.64 -26.13 7.61
CA SER A 57 10.23 -24.93 8.34
C SER A 57 11.24 -23.81 8.16
N GLN A 58 10.75 -22.58 8.24
CA GLN A 58 11.52 -21.39 7.97
C GLN A 58 11.36 -20.39 9.11
N ARG A 59 12.41 -19.60 9.32
CA ARG A 59 12.40 -18.39 10.12
C ARG A 59 12.46 -17.19 9.18
N ILE A 60 11.67 -16.15 9.46
CA ILE A 60 11.67 -14.90 8.73
C ILE A 60 12.04 -13.79 9.70
N THR A 61 12.99 -12.94 9.30
CA THR A 61 13.29 -11.66 9.95
C THR A 61 13.06 -10.56 8.95
N THR A 62 12.21 -9.61 9.29
CA THR A 62 11.82 -8.50 8.42
C THR A 62 11.28 -7.34 9.25
N SER A 63 11.28 -6.14 8.70
CA SER A 63 10.42 -5.05 9.16
C SER A 63 8.97 -5.35 8.74
N MET A 64 7.98 -4.83 9.47
CA MET A 64 6.58 -4.97 9.11
C MET A 64 6.14 -4.02 8.00
N HIS A 65 6.92 -2.98 7.73
CA HIS A 65 6.73 -2.02 6.64
C HIS A 65 7.51 -2.48 5.39
N ASN A 66 7.22 -3.67 4.92
CA ASN A 66 7.89 -4.27 3.76
C ASN A 66 6.85 -4.73 2.73
N THR A 67 7.15 -4.58 1.46
CA THR A 67 6.23 -4.92 0.38
C THR A 67 4.84 -4.26 0.56
N THR A 68 3.76 -4.95 0.23
CA THR A 68 2.41 -4.46 0.49
C THR A 68 2.08 -4.63 1.96
N HIS A 69 1.88 -3.53 2.66
CA HIS A 69 1.63 -3.50 4.11
C HIS A 69 0.61 -2.43 4.48
N ILE A 70 0.12 -2.49 5.69
CA ILE A 70 -0.76 -1.48 6.29
C ILE A 70 -0.11 -0.90 7.54
N ASP A 71 -0.18 0.41 7.69
CA ASP A 71 0.30 1.14 8.85
C ASP A 71 -0.82 1.38 9.86
N ALA A 72 -0.51 1.13 11.13
CA ALA A 72 -1.35 1.52 12.23
C ALA A 72 -1.14 3.01 12.58
N PRO A 73 -2.14 3.70 13.16
CA PRO A 73 -1.96 5.09 13.59
C PRO A 73 -0.76 5.30 14.52
N ALA A 74 -0.45 4.31 15.39
CA ALA A 74 0.69 4.35 16.30
C ALA A 74 2.05 4.42 15.61
N HIS A 75 2.14 4.14 14.29
CA HIS A 75 3.39 4.23 13.53
C HIS A 75 4.03 5.63 13.60
N VAL A 76 3.25 6.68 13.47
CA VAL A 76 3.74 8.07 13.50
C VAL A 76 3.07 8.97 14.54
N ILE A 77 1.99 8.53 15.18
CA ILE A 77 1.24 9.32 16.18
C ILE A 77 1.26 8.63 17.53
N GLN A 78 1.98 9.20 18.48
CA GLN A 78 2.07 8.67 19.84
C GLN A 78 0.70 8.67 20.53
N GLY A 79 0.37 7.55 21.20
CA GLY A 79 -0.86 7.43 21.99
C GLY A 79 -2.11 7.10 21.16
N THR A 80 -1.95 6.74 19.91
CA THR A 80 -3.02 6.23 19.04
C THR A 80 -3.00 4.70 18.97
N PRO A 81 -4.04 4.05 18.41
CA PRO A 81 -4.13 2.60 18.37
C PRO A 81 -2.99 1.90 17.65
N PHE A 82 -2.50 0.81 18.22
CA PHE A 82 -1.68 -0.20 17.56
C PHE A 82 -2.54 -1.11 16.68
N ILE A 83 -1.91 -1.94 15.85
CA ILE A 83 -2.60 -2.76 14.85
C ILE A 83 -3.59 -3.77 15.47
N ASP A 84 -3.25 -4.34 16.61
CA ASP A 84 -4.08 -5.28 17.38
C ASP A 84 -5.25 -4.62 18.12
N GLU A 85 -5.19 -3.30 18.32
CA GLU A 85 -6.26 -2.51 18.92
C GLU A 85 -7.29 -2.00 17.91
N VAL A 86 -6.97 -2.09 16.60
CA VAL A 86 -7.89 -1.66 15.52
C VAL A 86 -9.00 -2.70 15.33
N PRO A 87 -10.29 -2.30 15.36
CA PRO A 87 -11.40 -3.24 15.20
C PRO A 87 -11.39 -3.97 13.86
N LEU A 88 -11.65 -5.29 13.86
CA LEU A 88 -11.66 -6.16 12.66
C LEU A 88 -12.42 -5.59 11.45
N PRO A 89 -13.60 -4.94 11.60
CA PRO A 89 -14.29 -4.34 10.45
C PRO A 89 -13.51 -3.23 9.74
N HIS A 90 -12.42 -2.76 10.33
CA HIS A 90 -11.53 -1.79 9.67
C HIS A 90 -10.75 -2.44 8.52
N PHE A 91 -10.45 -3.73 8.62
CA PHE A 91 -9.65 -4.49 7.67
C PHE A 91 -10.47 -5.15 6.55
N PHE A 92 -11.74 -4.78 6.45
CA PHE A 92 -12.66 -5.31 5.44
C PHE A 92 -13.68 -4.25 5.04
N GLY A 93 -14.05 -4.18 3.76
CA GLY A 93 -15.16 -3.32 3.32
C GLY A 93 -15.07 -2.84 1.88
N SER A 94 -16.12 -2.14 1.49
CA SER A 94 -16.26 -1.57 0.16
C SER A 94 -15.28 -0.43 -0.09
N GLY A 95 -14.95 -0.23 -1.35
CA GLY A 95 -14.14 0.90 -1.77
C GLY A 95 -13.95 0.97 -3.28
N ILE A 96 -13.05 1.82 -3.69
CA ILE A 96 -12.79 2.14 -5.09
C ILE A 96 -11.29 2.03 -5.40
N VAL A 97 -10.98 1.66 -6.65
CA VAL A 97 -9.63 1.79 -7.21
C VAL A 97 -9.67 2.85 -8.29
N VAL A 98 -9.02 3.98 -8.06
CA VAL A 98 -9.01 5.11 -8.99
C VAL A 98 -7.69 5.21 -9.75
N SER A 99 -7.77 5.58 -11.02
CA SER A 99 -6.60 5.81 -11.85
C SER A 99 -6.21 7.28 -11.79
N ILE A 100 -5.00 7.55 -11.30
CA ILE A 100 -4.36 8.87 -11.30
C ILE A 100 -2.93 8.70 -11.81
N PRO A 101 -2.74 8.48 -13.11
CA PRO A 101 -1.41 8.25 -13.67
C PRO A 101 -0.48 9.42 -13.36
N LYS A 102 0.67 9.12 -12.79
CA LYS A 102 1.68 10.10 -12.40
C LYS A 102 3.08 9.61 -12.77
N LYS A 103 3.96 10.55 -13.02
CA LYS A 103 5.37 10.31 -13.34
C LYS A 103 6.24 10.67 -12.14
N LYS A 104 7.55 10.51 -12.33
CA LYS A 104 8.59 10.86 -11.37
C LYS A 104 8.28 12.20 -10.68
N TRP A 105 8.24 12.16 -9.33
CA TRP A 105 8.05 13.29 -8.43
C TRP A 105 6.79 14.14 -8.66
N GLU A 106 5.86 13.69 -9.49
CA GLU A 106 4.59 14.39 -9.62
C GLU A 106 3.77 14.24 -8.33
N MET A 107 3.23 15.36 -7.89
CA MET A 107 2.41 15.43 -6.69
C MET A 107 0.98 14.96 -6.99
N ILE A 108 0.37 14.29 -6.03
CA ILE A 108 -1.06 13.98 -6.01
C ILE A 108 -1.71 14.89 -4.98
N ALA A 109 -2.52 15.82 -5.46
CA ALA A 109 -3.14 16.86 -4.65
C ALA A 109 -4.67 16.67 -4.56
N TYR A 110 -5.32 17.53 -3.80
CA TYR A 110 -6.78 17.56 -3.63
C TYR A 110 -7.53 17.50 -4.97
N ASP A 111 -7.15 18.33 -5.94
CA ASP A 111 -7.84 18.43 -7.23
C ASP A 111 -7.72 17.16 -8.08
N ASP A 112 -6.59 16.45 -8.00
CA ASP A 112 -6.43 15.16 -8.68
C ASP A 112 -7.45 14.14 -8.15
N LEU A 113 -7.58 14.06 -6.83
CA LEU A 113 -8.50 13.16 -6.14
C LEU A 113 -9.96 13.57 -6.36
N GLU A 114 -10.28 14.84 -6.25
CA GLU A 114 -11.64 15.35 -6.48
C GLU A 114 -12.09 15.07 -7.91
N LYS A 115 -11.21 15.29 -8.88
CA LYS A 115 -11.49 14.98 -10.29
C LYS A 115 -11.70 13.49 -10.52
N ALA A 116 -10.88 12.63 -9.91
CA ALA A 116 -10.91 11.18 -10.15
C ALA A 116 -12.00 10.47 -9.34
N ALA A 117 -12.27 10.91 -8.11
CA ALA A 117 -13.07 10.17 -7.14
C ALA A 117 -14.19 10.98 -6.47
N GLY A 118 -14.21 12.31 -6.58
CA GLY A 118 -15.09 13.16 -5.80
C GLY A 118 -16.59 12.84 -5.91
N LYS A 119 -17.02 12.37 -7.08
CA LYS A 119 -18.43 12.00 -7.33
C LYS A 119 -18.79 10.56 -6.96
N ILE A 120 -17.79 9.70 -6.74
CA ILE A 120 -17.99 8.26 -6.60
C ILE A 120 -17.59 7.72 -5.22
N VAL A 121 -16.69 8.43 -4.52
CA VAL A 121 -16.27 8.07 -3.17
C VAL A 121 -17.45 8.20 -2.18
N ARG A 122 -17.52 7.25 -1.26
CA ARG A 122 -18.53 7.25 -0.20
C ARG A 122 -17.83 7.29 1.17
N PRO A 123 -18.44 7.87 2.19
CA PRO A 123 -17.89 7.79 3.54
C PRO A 123 -17.60 6.35 3.95
N ARG A 124 -16.43 6.12 4.55
CA ARG A 124 -15.89 4.81 4.98
C ARG A 124 -15.46 3.88 3.83
N ASP A 125 -15.34 4.36 2.61
CA ASP A 125 -14.69 3.61 1.54
C ASP A 125 -13.20 3.36 1.86
N VAL A 126 -12.68 2.28 1.31
CA VAL A 126 -11.24 2.11 1.07
C VAL A 126 -10.95 2.73 -0.30
N VAL A 127 -10.00 3.65 -0.36
CA VAL A 127 -9.63 4.32 -1.62
C VAL A 127 -8.22 3.91 -1.99
N ILE A 128 -8.08 3.16 -3.09
CA ILE A 128 -6.78 2.78 -3.64
C ILE A 128 -6.51 3.64 -4.88
N VAL A 129 -5.36 4.31 -4.88
CA VAL A 129 -4.90 5.13 -6.00
C VAL A 129 -3.88 4.34 -6.81
N ASN A 130 -4.18 4.10 -8.09
CA ASN A 130 -3.28 3.52 -9.06
C ASN A 130 -2.62 4.64 -9.87
N THR A 131 -1.32 4.85 -9.66
CA THR A 131 -0.51 5.83 -10.40
C THR A 131 0.19 5.19 -11.61
N GLY A 132 0.24 3.87 -11.67
CA GLY A 132 1.04 3.07 -12.60
C GLY A 132 2.45 2.80 -12.09
N TRP A 133 2.81 3.26 -10.89
CA TRP A 133 4.17 3.11 -10.37
C TRP A 133 4.51 1.66 -9.99
N HIS A 134 3.52 0.85 -9.60
CA HIS A 134 3.71 -0.58 -9.29
C HIS A 134 4.35 -1.40 -10.41
N HIS A 135 4.29 -0.93 -11.65
CA HIS A 135 4.99 -1.57 -12.77
C HIS A 135 6.51 -1.44 -12.70
N GLN A 136 7.01 -0.52 -11.89
CA GLN A 136 8.43 -0.28 -11.67
C GLN A 136 8.94 -0.88 -10.35
N TYR A 137 8.13 -1.73 -9.70
CA TYR A 137 8.47 -2.31 -8.40
C TYR A 137 9.75 -3.15 -8.48
N GLU A 138 10.83 -2.57 -7.99
CA GLU A 138 12.16 -3.19 -7.96
C GLU A 138 13.01 -2.55 -6.85
N ASP A 139 14.11 -3.20 -6.48
CA ASP A 139 15.10 -2.67 -5.56
C ASP A 139 15.97 -1.62 -6.28
N SER A 140 15.45 -0.42 -6.40
CA SER A 140 16.10 0.69 -7.09
C SER A 140 15.80 2.04 -6.44
N GLU A 141 16.75 2.97 -6.60
CA GLU A 141 16.56 4.37 -6.22
C GLU A 141 15.37 4.99 -6.98
N ASP A 142 15.19 4.61 -8.24
CA ASP A 142 14.11 5.14 -9.05
C ASP A 142 12.76 4.78 -8.48
N TYR A 143 12.57 3.52 -8.03
CA TYR A 143 11.32 3.10 -7.42
C TYR A 143 11.06 3.83 -6.09
N PHE A 144 12.03 3.83 -5.18
CA PHE A 144 11.83 4.33 -3.81
C PHE A 144 11.90 5.84 -3.68
N CYS A 145 12.81 6.48 -4.43
CA CYS A 145 13.14 7.89 -4.21
C CYS A 145 12.50 8.84 -5.22
N LYS A 146 11.97 8.30 -6.34
CA LYS A 146 11.49 9.11 -7.47
C LYS A 146 10.01 8.88 -7.79
N CYS A 147 9.31 8.11 -6.97
CA CYS A 147 7.87 7.87 -7.15
C CYS A 147 7.06 9.17 -7.02
N PRO A 148 5.85 9.21 -7.58
CA PRO A 148 4.88 10.22 -7.20
C PRO A 148 4.41 9.99 -5.76
N GLY A 149 3.75 10.96 -5.14
CA GLY A 149 3.22 10.80 -3.80
C GLY A 149 2.19 11.86 -3.43
N PHE A 150 1.45 11.58 -2.36
CA PHE A 150 0.48 12.53 -1.86
C PHE A 150 1.16 13.74 -1.22
N VAL A 151 0.50 14.89 -1.35
CA VAL A 151 0.83 16.12 -0.64
C VAL A 151 -0.25 16.45 0.39
N PRO A 152 -0.04 17.36 1.36
CA PRO A 152 -0.98 17.62 2.46
C PRO A 152 -2.43 17.80 2.02
N SER A 153 -2.68 18.52 0.94
CA SER A 153 -4.04 18.75 0.43
C SER A 153 -4.76 17.46 0.00
N ALA A 154 -4.02 16.42 -0.41
CA ALA A 154 -4.60 15.09 -0.64
C ALA A 154 -5.05 14.45 0.68
N GLY A 155 -4.22 14.56 1.74
CA GLY A 155 -4.60 14.11 3.07
C GLY A 155 -5.89 14.77 3.58
N GLU A 156 -5.99 16.08 3.38
CA GLU A 156 -7.20 16.86 3.73
C GLU A 156 -8.44 16.37 2.97
N TRP A 157 -8.30 16.06 1.68
CA TRP A 157 -9.39 15.49 0.87
C TRP A 157 -9.89 14.17 1.44
N PHE A 158 -8.99 13.24 1.81
CA PHE A 158 -9.38 11.95 2.40
C PHE A 158 -10.13 12.14 3.72
N VAL A 159 -9.71 13.08 4.55
CA VAL A 159 -10.38 13.43 5.81
C VAL A 159 -11.77 14.02 5.54
N GLU A 160 -11.89 14.98 4.63
CA GLU A 160 -13.16 15.58 4.23
C GLU A 160 -14.16 14.53 3.72
N LYS A 161 -13.72 13.61 2.88
CA LYS A 161 -14.55 12.52 2.33
C LYS A 161 -14.82 11.40 3.35
N LYS A 162 -14.22 11.45 4.55
CA LYS A 162 -14.36 10.45 5.61
C LYS A 162 -13.97 9.04 5.15
N VAL A 163 -12.89 8.96 4.39
CA VAL A 163 -12.31 7.70 3.92
C VAL A 163 -11.88 6.85 5.12
N LYS A 164 -11.99 5.54 5.03
CA LYS A 164 -11.58 4.61 6.10
C LYS A 164 -10.10 4.24 6.01
N VAL A 165 -9.65 3.90 4.82
CA VAL A 165 -8.28 3.49 4.52
C VAL A 165 -7.89 4.04 3.16
N VAL A 166 -6.69 4.55 3.06
CA VAL A 166 -6.06 5.00 1.83
C VAL A 166 -4.99 4.01 1.43
N GLY A 167 -4.86 3.72 0.15
CA GLY A 167 -3.74 2.94 -0.35
C GLY A 167 -3.26 3.46 -1.70
N HIS A 168 -2.01 3.17 -2.02
CA HIS A 168 -1.47 3.49 -3.33
C HIS A 168 -0.30 2.58 -3.71
N ASP A 169 0.09 2.65 -4.95
CA ASP A 169 1.06 1.75 -5.57
C ASP A 169 2.50 2.25 -5.48
N THR A 170 2.78 3.16 -4.54
CA THR A 170 4.12 3.65 -4.25
C THR A 170 4.56 3.25 -2.84
N GLN A 171 5.78 3.58 -2.48
CA GLN A 171 6.48 3.08 -1.31
C GLN A 171 6.09 3.77 0.01
N ALA A 172 5.40 4.92 -0.01
CA ALA A 172 4.94 5.66 1.16
C ALA A 172 3.71 6.49 0.82
N ASN A 173 2.83 6.75 1.80
CA ASN A 173 1.69 7.64 1.62
C ASN A 173 2.13 9.07 1.29
N ASP A 174 3.21 9.54 1.87
CA ASP A 174 3.79 10.83 1.54
C ASP A 174 4.58 10.80 0.23
N HIS A 175 4.73 11.97 -0.37
CA HIS A 175 5.69 12.17 -1.44
C HIS A 175 7.11 11.79 -0.94
N PRO A 176 7.95 11.08 -1.71
CA PRO A 176 9.24 10.59 -1.22
C PRO A 176 10.13 11.70 -0.65
N LEU A 177 10.09 12.89 -1.23
CA LEU A 177 10.88 14.02 -0.74
C LEU A 177 10.31 14.68 0.53
N ALA A 178 9.09 14.34 0.93
CA ALA A 178 8.52 14.71 2.24
C ALA A 178 8.87 13.69 3.35
N THR A 179 9.62 12.65 3.03
CA THR A 179 10.08 11.62 3.97
C THR A 179 11.55 11.80 4.34
N ALA A 180 12.14 10.81 5.01
CA ALA A 180 13.56 10.80 5.30
C ALA A 180 14.48 10.71 4.05
N ILE A 181 13.93 10.44 2.87
CA ILE A 181 14.64 10.52 1.59
C ILE A 181 14.98 11.98 1.27
N GLY A 182 14.08 12.90 1.57
CA GLY A 182 14.22 14.32 1.35
C GLY A 182 14.95 15.08 2.47
N PRO A 183 14.77 16.40 2.55
CA PRO A 183 15.57 17.28 3.42
C PRO A 183 15.13 17.27 4.89
N HIS A 184 14.80 16.10 5.45
CA HIS A 184 14.23 15.97 6.79
C HIS A 184 15.11 15.20 7.77
N ARG A 185 14.80 15.29 9.07
CA ARG A 185 15.51 14.64 10.18
C ARG A 185 17.01 15.01 10.24
N ASN A 186 17.87 14.01 10.15
CA ASN A 186 19.33 14.17 10.24
C ASN A 186 19.99 14.51 8.89
N GLY A 187 19.20 14.89 7.92
CA GLY A 187 19.61 15.14 6.54
C GLY A 187 19.10 14.07 5.58
N PRO A 188 19.14 14.36 4.28
CA PRO A 188 18.60 13.45 3.28
C PRO A 188 19.44 12.17 3.17
N LEU A 189 18.74 11.03 2.99
CA LEU A 189 19.39 9.75 2.66
C LEU A 189 20.22 9.81 1.38
N HIS A 190 19.67 10.52 0.40
CA HIS A 190 20.24 10.65 -0.93
C HIS A 190 20.48 12.12 -1.27
N PRO A 191 21.56 12.74 -0.75
CA PRO A 191 21.83 14.18 -0.93
C PRO A 191 21.95 14.62 -2.39
N HIS A 192 22.36 13.71 -3.28
CA HIS A 192 22.50 14.00 -4.71
C HIS A 192 21.15 14.27 -5.40
N LEU A 193 20.05 13.76 -4.85
CA LEU A 193 18.70 14.00 -5.38
C LEU A 193 18.30 15.48 -5.32
N GLN A 194 18.90 16.27 -4.44
CA GLN A 194 18.64 17.72 -4.39
C GLN A 194 18.96 18.41 -5.72
N LYS A 195 20.11 18.09 -6.29
CA LYS A 195 20.51 18.66 -7.58
C LYS A 195 19.57 18.20 -8.69
N GLU A 196 19.26 16.91 -8.71
CA GLU A 196 18.36 16.33 -9.69
C GLU A 196 16.94 16.91 -9.59
N TYR A 197 16.45 17.15 -8.35
CA TYR A 197 15.16 17.79 -8.13
C TYR A 197 15.15 19.26 -8.61
N LEU A 198 16.19 20.02 -8.32
CA LEU A 198 16.35 21.40 -8.82
C LEU A 198 16.24 21.46 -10.36
N GLU A 199 16.93 20.55 -11.04
CA GLU A 199 16.87 20.46 -12.50
C GLU A 199 15.47 20.07 -13.00
N TRP A 200 14.86 19.05 -12.39
CA TRP A 200 13.51 18.56 -12.75
C TRP A 200 12.43 19.61 -12.48
N SER A 201 12.49 20.31 -11.35
CA SER A 201 11.48 21.29 -10.92
C SER A 201 11.60 22.66 -11.62
N GLY A 202 12.62 22.88 -12.43
CA GLY A 202 12.90 24.18 -13.03
C GLY A 202 13.49 25.19 -12.05
N GLY A 203 14.25 24.72 -11.06
CA GLY A 203 14.99 25.57 -10.11
C GLY A 203 14.35 25.77 -8.74
N ARG A 204 13.26 25.04 -8.41
CA ARG A 204 12.67 25.10 -7.06
C ARG A 204 13.46 24.24 -6.07
N ASP A 205 13.66 24.75 -4.86
CA ASP A 205 14.28 23.95 -3.80
C ASP A 205 13.25 22.95 -3.25
N TRP A 206 13.66 21.70 -3.06
CA TRP A 206 12.82 20.67 -2.46
C TRP A 206 12.38 20.99 -1.02
N LYS A 207 13.12 21.85 -0.30
CA LYS A 207 12.74 22.33 1.04
C LYS A 207 11.54 23.25 1.01
N ASP A 208 11.38 24.00 -0.08
CA ASP A 208 10.24 24.90 -0.26
C ASP A 208 8.99 24.11 -0.66
N ASP A 209 9.16 23.10 -1.51
CA ASP A 209 8.05 22.24 -1.95
C ASP A 209 7.63 21.21 -0.89
N PHE A 210 8.58 20.74 -0.05
CA PHE A 210 8.36 19.74 1.00
C PHE A 210 8.91 20.23 2.34
N PRO A 211 8.28 21.23 2.98
CA PRO A 211 8.78 21.83 4.23
C PRO A 211 8.54 20.95 5.46
N GLU A 212 7.61 20.02 5.39
CA GLU A 212 7.19 19.18 6.52
C GLU A 212 7.61 17.71 6.32
N TRP A 213 7.89 17.04 7.44
CA TRP A 213 8.21 15.62 7.46
C TRP A 213 6.96 14.75 7.64
N GLU A 214 6.69 13.90 6.67
CA GLU A 214 5.56 12.96 6.64
C GLU A 214 4.21 13.60 7.00
N PRO A 215 3.84 14.73 6.36
CA PRO A 215 2.62 15.44 6.72
C PRO A 215 1.36 14.66 6.40
N VAL A 216 1.34 13.88 5.31
CA VAL A 216 0.15 13.10 4.91
C VAL A 216 -0.11 11.96 5.88
N HIS A 217 0.91 11.20 6.29
CA HIS A 217 0.79 10.21 7.36
C HIS A 217 0.16 10.83 8.61
N ARG A 218 0.65 12.01 9.03
CA ARG A 218 0.15 12.68 10.23
C ARG A 218 -1.29 13.12 10.09
N ILE A 219 -1.67 13.70 8.94
CA ILE A 219 -3.05 14.09 8.66
C ILE A 219 -3.98 12.87 8.69
N LEU A 220 -3.63 11.80 7.99
CA LEU A 220 -4.44 10.59 7.91
C LEU A 220 -4.60 9.92 9.28
N PHE A 221 -3.49 9.61 9.94
CA PHE A 221 -3.47 8.80 11.15
C PHE A 221 -4.03 9.55 12.37
N SER A 222 -3.86 10.88 12.44
CA SER A 222 -4.53 11.70 13.45
C SER A 222 -6.06 11.72 13.31
N ASN A 223 -6.57 11.36 12.14
CA ASN A 223 -8.00 11.24 11.85
C ASN A 223 -8.49 9.79 11.80
N GLY A 224 -7.67 8.82 12.22
CA GLY A 224 -8.02 7.39 12.24
C GLY A 224 -8.13 6.75 10.86
N ILE A 225 -7.54 7.36 9.83
CA ILE A 225 -7.44 6.82 8.48
C ILE A 225 -6.11 6.10 8.35
N MET A 226 -6.13 4.80 8.12
CA MET A 226 -4.91 3.99 7.96
C MET A 226 -4.40 4.03 6.53
N GLY A 227 -3.10 3.74 6.35
CA GLY A 227 -2.43 3.71 5.05
C GLY A 227 -2.04 2.31 4.61
N ILE A 228 -2.27 1.97 3.33
CA ILE A 228 -1.73 0.78 2.68
C ILE A 228 -0.73 1.22 1.62
N GLU A 229 0.48 0.72 1.70
CA GLU A 229 1.59 1.08 0.83
C GLU A 229 2.02 -0.07 -0.05
N ASN A 230 2.69 0.24 -1.16
CA ASN A 230 3.16 -0.74 -2.13
C ASN A 230 2.03 -1.67 -2.62
N VAL A 231 0.89 -1.10 -2.99
CA VAL A 231 -0.16 -1.87 -3.65
C VAL A 231 0.32 -2.31 -5.03
N GLY A 232 0.07 -3.55 -5.41
CA GLY A 232 0.58 -4.09 -6.67
C GLY A 232 -0.20 -5.30 -7.16
N GLY A 233 0.50 -6.36 -7.57
CA GLY A 233 -0.14 -7.55 -8.11
C GLY A 233 -0.95 -7.26 -9.38
N ASP A 234 -2.20 -7.64 -9.37
CA ASP A 234 -3.14 -7.45 -10.49
C ASP A 234 -3.97 -6.15 -10.38
N LEU A 235 -3.38 -5.07 -9.83
CA LEU A 235 -4.08 -3.81 -9.56
C LEU A 235 -4.85 -3.27 -10.77
N ASP A 236 -4.29 -3.39 -11.97
CA ASP A 236 -4.92 -2.90 -13.20
C ASP A 236 -6.26 -3.60 -13.52
N LYS A 237 -6.44 -4.84 -13.07
CA LYS A 237 -7.70 -5.59 -13.31
C LYS A 237 -8.90 -4.98 -12.59
N VAL A 238 -8.66 -4.22 -11.52
CA VAL A 238 -9.69 -3.59 -10.69
C VAL A 238 -9.67 -2.08 -10.73
N THR A 239 -8.76 -1.48 -11.45
CA THR A 239 -8.70 -0.03 -11.66
C THR A 239 -9.96 0.46 -12.39
N GLY A 240 -10.55 1.54 -11.88
CA GLY A 240 -11.83 2.06 -12.34
C GLY A 240 -13.04 1.24 -11.87
N LYS A 241 -12.89 0.47 -10.78
CA LYS A 241 -13.98 -0.37 -10.24
C LYS A 241 -14.22 -0.09 -8.77
N ARG A 242 -15.46 -0.33 -8.37
CA ARG A 242 -15.84 -0.49 -6.97
C ARG A 242 -15.74 -1.96 -6.58
N VAL A 243 -15.01 -2.27 -5.52
CA VAL A 243 -14.74 -3.64 -5.08
C VAL A 243 -14.84 -3.73 -3.55
N THR A 244 -14.89 -4.93 -3.03
CA THR A 244 -14.72 -5.19 -1.60
C THR A 244 -13.28 -5.57 -1.35
N PHE A 245 -12.67 -4.95 -0.35
CA PHE A 245 -11.28 -5.22 0.05
C PHE A 245 -11.23 -6.07 1.31
N ALA A 246 -10.23 -6.96 1.37
CA ALA A 246 -9.83 -7.69 2.56
C ALA A 246 -8.30 -7.59 2.72
N TYR A 247 -7.84 -7.18 3.91
CA TYR A 247 -6.41 -6.92 4.21
C TYR A 247 -6.12 -7.13 5.69
N PHE A 248 -6.53 -8.26 6.25
CA PHE A 248 -6.35 -8.57 7.67
C PHE A 248 -4.86 -8.69 8.02
N PRO A 249 -4.37 -7.90 9.00
CA PRO A 249 -3.02 -8.00 9.51
C PRO A 249 -2.89 -9.20 10.47
N TRP A 250 -1.66 -9.51 10.86
CA TRP A 250 -1.43 -10.38 12.00
C TRP A 250 -1.92 -9.70 13.29
N ASN A 251 -2.48 -10.50 14.18
CA ASN A 251 -2.87 -10.03 15.51
C ASN A 251 -1.65 -10.10 16.44
N TRP A 252 -0.74 -9.15 16.32
CA TRP A 252 0.48 -9.10 17.11
C TRP A 252 0.50 -7.89 18.02
N ASP A 253 0.90 -8.15 19.27
CA ASP A 253 0.84 -7.22 20.38
C ASP A 253 1.60 -5.92 20.07
N ARG A 254 0.92 -4.80 20.17
CA ARG A 254 1.45 -3.45 19.98
C ARG A 254 2.16 -3.24 18.64
N GLY A 255 1.62 -3.78 17.57
CA GLY A 255 2.15 -3.63 16.23
C GLY A 255 1.95 -2.24 15.65
N ASP A 256 3.01 -1.67 15.08
CA ASP A 256 3.01 -0.37 14.40
C ASP A 256 2.48 -0.44 12.96
N GLY A 257 2.43 -1.62 12.39
CA GLY A 257 1.96 -1.92 11.05
C GLY A 257 2.06 -3.41 10.77
N CYS A 258 1.70 -3.85 9.58
CA CYS A 258 1.78 -5.25 9.21
C CYS A 258 1.80 -5.49 7.71
N ILE A 259 2.67 -6.39 7.26
CA ILE A 259 2.59 -6.96 5.91
C ILE A 259 1.22 -7.63 5.75
N VAL A 260 0.51 -7.33 4.66
CA VAL A 260 -0.82 -7.86 4.39
C VAL A 260 -0.90 -8.52 3.01
N ARG A 261 -1.78 -9.50 2.88
CA ARG A 261 -2.29 -9.95 1.59
C ARG A 261 -3.52 -9.13 1.26
N LEU A 262 -3.33 -7.99 0.57
CA LEU A 262 -4.45 -7.17 0.09
C LEU A 262 -5.15 -7.90 -1.07
N VAL A 263 -6.45 -8.07 -0.95
CA VAL A 263 -7.28 -8.76 -1.94
C VAL A 263 -8.49 -7.91 -2.27
N ALA A 264 -8.77 -7.73 -3.56
CA ALA A 264 -10.07 -7.25 -4.01
C ALA A 264 -10.98 -8.44 -4.30
N ILE A 265 -12.22 -8.35 -3.82
CA ILE A 265 -13.26 -9.38 -3.96
C ILE A 265 -14.44 -8.74 -4.66
N THR A 266 -14.95 -9.39 -5.70
CA THR A 266 -16.14 -8.95 -6.41
C THR A 266 -17.18 -10.08 -6.47
N ASP A 267 -18.44 -9.71 -6.51
CA ASP A 267 -19.59 -10.61 -6.72
C ASP A 267 -20.34 -10.21 -7.99
N PRO A 268 -19.92 -10.71 -9.17
CA PRO A 268 -20.62 -10.40 -10.41
C PRO A 268 -22.09 -10.82 -10.44
N SER A 269 -22.43 -11.83 -9.65
CA SER A 269 -23.82 -12.33 -9.56
C SER A 269 -24.75 -11.43 -8.73
N GLY A 270 -24.18 -10.66 -7.79
CA GLY A 270 -24.91 -9.83 -6.84
C GLY A 270 -25.70 -10.62 -5.79
N ASN A 271 -25.35 -11.89 -5.57
CA ASN A 271 -26.01 -12.77 -4.60
C ASN A 271 -25.57 -12.51 -3.15
N TYR A 272 -24.43 -11.86 -2.98
CA TYR A 272 -23.85 -11.57 -1.68
C TYR A 272 -23.88 -10.06 -1.41
N ARG A 273 -23.74 -9.67 -0.15
CA ARG A 273 -23.72 -8.24 0.27
C ARG A 273 -22.32 -7.65 0.15
N ILE A 274 -21.69 -7.85 -1.01
CA ILE A 274 -20.37 -7.28 -1.35
C ILE A 274 -20.45 -6.60 -2.71
N GLU A 275 -19.43 -5.84 -3.07
CA GLU A 275 -19.42 -5.08 -4.32
C GLU A 275 -19.38 -6.01 -5.55
N LYS A 276 -20.12 -5.64 -6.61
CA LYS A 276 -20.20 -6.41 -7.85
C LYS A 276 -18.98 -6.24 -8.78
N GLY A 277 -18.12 -5.25 -8.52
CA GLY A 277 -17.00 -4.92 -9.37
C GLY A 277 -17.39 -4.08 -10.59
N GLU A 278 -18.44 -3.28 -10.46
CA GLU A 278 -18.91 -2.39 -11.53
C GLU A 278 -17.92 -1.28 -11.77
N LYS A 279 -17.75 -0.91 -13.05
CA LYS A 279 -16.99 0.27 -13.45
C LYS A 279 -17.79 1.54 -13.16
N PHE A 280 -17.11 2.62 -12.88
CA PHE A 280 -17.66 3.96 -12.70
C PHE A 280 -17.10 4.96 -13.71
#